data_e0b82d9df8e668412c991f99dd1b75d0
#
_entry.id   e0b82d9df8e668412c991f99dd1b75d0
#
_cell.length_a   1.000
_cell.length_b   1.000
_cell.length_c   1.000
_cell.angle_alpha   90.00
_cell.angle_beta   90.00
_cell.angle_gamma   90.00
#
_symmetry.space_group_name_H-M   'P 1'
#
loop_
_entity.id
_entity.type
_entity.pdbx_description
1 polymer ?
#
loop_
_entity_poly.entity_id
_entity_poly.type
_entity_poly.pdbx_seq_one_letter_code
_entity_poly.pdbx_strand_id
1 'polypeptide(L)'
;MENLDFKTENKKTIRKKERSLFVAIAATTVAVIVLGIIGFVSIKPAQEMVQGQVDGTNVRVSGLMPGRVEKFYVTEGQMVHKGDTLAKIESASVDAKLAQALAMQDAANAQKEKADAGARKQVIASAYDLWQQARASLDIHKKTYDRMESLYKQNVVSAQKRDEAKAAYDAAVAQESAAHSQYDLAREGAQKEDKMAAAAMANAARGSVAEVEAVLKDQYLLAPCDGEVTDIFPNEGELVSTGTPIMNVMKSENKWLVFNVRETMLKDLTVGKEVSVSIPALDIKDVKAKVYYVKDMGDYAVWRSTKVTGEYDSRTFEVRLTPVKPIANLRPGMTVVME
;
A
#
# COMPACT_ATOMS: atom_id res chain seq x y z
N MET A 1 -98.87 -60.16 40.29
CA MET A 1 -98.00 -60.28 39.07
C MET A 1 -97.53 -58.92 38.53
N GLU A 2 -97.48 -57.86 39.29
CA GLU A 2 -97.22 -56.47 38.80
C GLU A 2 -95.84 -55.93 39.19
N ASN A 3 -95.00 -56.66 39.93
CA ASN A 3 -93.75 -56.18 40.44
C ASN A 3 -92.50 -56.68 39.67
N LEU A 4 -92.67 -57.52 38.58
CA LEU A 4 -91.52 -58.02 37.79
C LEU A 4 -91.27 -57.18 36.54
N ASP A 5 -92.21 -56.47 35.97
CA ASP A 5 -92.03 -55.69 34.72
C ASP A 5 -91.31 -54.36 34.93
N PHE A 6 -91.47 -53.71 36.09
CA PHE A 6 -90.82 -52.46 36.41
C PHE A 6 -89.26 -52.57 36.56
N LYS A 7 -88.76 -53.76 36.93
CA LYS A 7 -87.33 -53.99 37.12
C LYS A 7 -86.56 -54.28 35.85
N THR A 8 -87.26 -54.77 34.81
CA THR A 8 -86.67 -55.07 33.51
C THR A 8 -86.58 -53.88 32.58
N GLU A 9 -87.60 -52.95 32.67
CA GLU A 9 -87.59 -51.72 31.85
C GLU A 9 -86.52 -50.73 32.36
N ASN A 10 -86.32 -50.61 33.66
CA ASN A 10 -85.32 -49.74 34.29
C ASN A 10 -83.82 -50.22 33.94
N LYS A 11 -83.66 -51.55 33.86
CA LYS A 11 -82.36 -52.14 33.46
C LYS A 11 -82.02 -51.92 31.96
N LYS A 12 -82.98 -51.87 31.05
CA LYS A 12 -82.81 -51.60 29.65
C LYS A 12 -82.55 -50.11 29.37
N THR A 13 -83.20 -49.20 30.12
CA THR A 13 -82.98 -47.76 29.99
C THR A 13 -81.65 -47.35 30.61
N ILE A 14 -81.17 -47.92 31.70
CA ILE A 14 -79.87 -47.68 32.28
C ILE A 14 -78.75 -48.17 31.34
N ARG A 15 -78.82 -49.37 30.77
CA ARG A 15 -77.88 -49.89 29.80
C ARG A 15 -77.81 -49.07 28.51
N LYS A 16 -78.96 -48.51 28.08
CA LYS A 16 -78.98 -47.62 26.89
C LYS A 16 -78.31 -46.27 27.14
N LYS A 17 -78.51 -45.68 28.35
CA LYS A 17 -77.82 -44.47 28.81
C LYS A 17 -76.32 -44.71 28.99
N GLU A 18 -75.87 -45.79 29.60
CA GLU A 18 -74.47 -46.14 29.75
C GLU A 18 -73.78 -46.30 28.38
N ARG A 19 -74.46 -47.00 27.45
CA ARG A 19 -73.93 -47.20 26.09
C ARG A 19 -73.83 -45.90 25.29
N SER A 20 -74.76 -44.97 25.46
CA SER A 20 -74.75 -43.64 24.85
C SER A 20 -73.60 -42.76 25.48
N LEU A 21 -73.38 -42.92 26.78
CA LEU A 21 -72.30 -42.22 27.51
C LEU A 21 -70.91 -42.73 27.03
N PHE A 22 -70.77 -44.05 26.91
CA PHE A 22 -69.57 -44.65 26.38
C PHE A 22 -69.29 -44.23 24.93
N VAL A 23 -70.26 -44.16 24.07
CA VAL A 23 -70.18 -43.70 22.69
C VAL A 23 -69.83 -42.19 22.63
N ALA A 24 -70.42 -41.39 23.55
CA ALA A 24 -70.05 -39.96 23.62
C ALA A 24 -68.60 -39.73 24.07
N ILE A 25 -68.12 -40.47 25.07
CA ILE A 25 -66.78 -40.40 25.56
C ILE A 25 -65.80 -40.89 24.45
N ALA A 26 -66.10 -41.99 23.78
CA ALA A 26 -65.28 -42.48 22.66
C ALA A 26 -65.21 -41.46 21.50
N ALA A 27 -66.30 -40.82 21.14
CA ALA A 27 -66.39 -39.78 20.13
C ALA A 27 -65.58 -38.52 20.50
N THR A 28 -65.65 -38.09 21.76
CA THR A 28 -64.84 -36.95 22.27
C THR A 28 -63.34 -37.27 22.29
N THR A 29 -62.95 -38.49 22.72
CA THR A 29 -61.52 -38.89 22.71
C THR A 29 -61.00 -38.98 21.28
N VAL A 30 -61.76 -39.52 20.32
CA VAL A 30 -61.38 -39.54 18.90
C VAL A 30 -61.27 -38.11 18.33
N ALA A 31 -62.19 -37.22 18.68
CA ALA A 31 -62.13 -35.82 18.24
C ALA A 31 -60.86 -35.08 18.80
N VAL A 32 -60.51 -35.32 20.06
CA VAL A 32 -59.28 -34.75 20.67
C VAL A 32 -58.02 -35.30 20.00
N ILE A 33 -57.99 -36.61 19.70
CA ILE A 33 -56.84 -37.23 18.99
C ILE A 33 -56.74 -36.67 17.59
N VAL A 34 -57.83 -36.51 16.84
CA VAL A 34 -57.85 -35.91 15.49
C VAL A 34 -57.41 -34.45 15.53
N LEU A 35 -57.86 -33.66 16.49
CA LEU A 35 -57.42 -32.28 16.70
C LEU A 35 -55.91 -32.21 17.07
N GLY A 36 -55.43 -33.16 17.88
CA GLY A 36 -54.02 -33.29 18.21
C GLY A 36 -53.13 -33.61 16.99
N ILE A 37 -53.61 -34.52 16.15
CA ILE A 37 -52.91 -34.86 14.89
C ILE A 37 -52.90 -33.70 13.90
N ILE A 38 -54.06 -33.01 13.73
CA ILE A 38 -54.15 -31.82 12.88
C ILE A 38 -53.22 -30.70 13.44
N GLY A 39 -53.21 -30.48 14.76
CA GLY A 39 -52.28 -29.53 15.39
C GLY A 39 -50.80 -29.90 15.14
N PHE A 40 -50.44 -31.17 15.31
CA PHE A 40 -49.08 -31.65 15.11
C PHE A 40 -48.62 -31.55 13.65
N VAL A 41 -49.48 -31.87 12.67
CA VAL A 41 -49.18 -31.73 11.22
C VAL A 41 -49.19 -30.28 10.76
N SER A 42 -49.95 -29.40 11.43
CA SER A 42 -50.01 -27.97 11.08
C SER A 42 -48.83 -27.15 11.64
N ILE A 43 -48.13 -27.64 12.66
CA ILE A 43 -46.92 -27.01 13.19
C ILE A 43 -45.76 -27.41 12.26
N LYS A 44 -45.61 -26.66 11.18
CA LYS A 44 -44.35 -26.70 10.41
C LYS A 44 -43.25 -26.15 11.30
N PRO A 45 -42.09 -26.84 11.48
CA PRO A 45 -40.94 -26.27 12.14
C PRO A 45 -40.58 -24.94 11.46
N ALA A 46 -40.44 -23.87 12.23
CA ALA A 46 -39.97 -22.58 11.70
C ALA A 46 -38.63 -22.84 11.00
N GLN A 47 -38.51 -22.51 9.70
CA GLN A 47 -37.26 -22.57 9.02
C GLN A 47 -36.29 -21.65 9.77
N GLU A 48 -35.12 -22.16 10.18
CA GLU A 48 -34.06 -21.34 10.78
C GLU A 48 -33.57 -20.36 9.72
N MET A 49 -34.09 -19.14 9.73
CA MET A 49 -33.61 -18.05 8.90
C MET A 49 -32.29 -17.54 9.46
N VAL A 50 -31.23 -17.68 8.70
CA VAL A 50 -29.91 -17.15 9.07
C VAL A 50 -29.80 -15.73 8.56
N GLN A 51 -29.59 -14.80 9.49
CA GLN A 51 -29.36 -13.40 9.16
C GLN A 51 -27.87 -13.16 8.90
N GLY A 52 -27.57 -12.45 7.84
CA GLY A 52 -26.24 -11.97 7.45
C GLY A 52 -26.27 -10.50 7.11
N GLN A 53 -25.17 -10.00 6.64
CA GLN A 53 -25.02 -8.63 6.18
C GLN A 53 -24.21 -8.57 4.88
N VAL A 54 -24.40 -7.49 4.14
CA VAL A 54 -23.56 -7.13 3.01
C VAL A 54 -22.27 -6.51 3.54
N ASP A 55 -21.15 -6.90 2.97
CA ASP A 55 -19.84 -6.34 3.25
C ASP A 55 -19.10 -6.02 1.95
N GLY A 56 -17.98 -5.30 2.01
CA GLY A 56 -17.20 -4.89 0.85
C GLY A 56 -15.76 -4.56 1.18
N THR A 57 -14.91 -4.45 0.16
CA THR A 57 -13.50 -4.07 0.34
C THR A 57 -13.36 -2.57 0.55
N ASN A 58 -13.00 -2.18 1.75
CA ASN A 58 -12.58 -0.82 2.07
C ASN A 58 -11.08 -0.67 1.85
N VAL A 59 -10.70 0.30 1.02
CA VAL A 59 -9.31 0.70 0.79
C VAL A 59 -9.06 1.97 1.59
N ARG A 60 -8.13 1.89 2.54
CA ARG A 60 -7.66 3.05 3.30
C ARG A 60 -6.72 3.87 2.45
N VAL A 61 -7.05 5.12 2.24
CA VAL A 61 -6.23 6.07 1.49
C VAL A 61 -5.41 6.88 2.49
N SER A 62 -4.08 6.77 2.37
CA SER A 62 -3.11 7.51 3.18
C SER A 62 -2.00 8.02 2.29
N GLY A 63 -1.34 9.12 2.66
CA GLY A 63 -0.23 9.71 1.92
C GLY A 63 1.10 9.55 2.64
N LEU A 64 2.21 9.71 1.90
CA LEU A 64 3.57 9.78 2.45
C LEU A 64 3.89 11.18 2.98
N MET A 65 3.23 12.23 2.45
CA MET A 65 3.50 13.60 2.80
C MET A 65 2.89 13.97 4.16
N PRO A 66 3.70 14.28 5.19
CA PRO A 66 3.19 14.86 6.42
C PRO A 66 2.88 16.33 6.19
N GLY A 67 1.75 16.80 6.69
CA GLY A 67 1.35 18.19 6.49
C GLY A 67 -0.03 18.49 7.05
N ARG A 68 -0.58 19.62 6.65
CA ARG A 68 -1.93 20.04 7.02
C ARG A 68 -2.86 19.82 5.84
N VAL A 69 -4.04 19.24 6.09
CA VAL A 69 -5.07 19.11 5.06
C VAL A 69 -5.53 20.52 4.66
N GLU A 70 -5.26 20.92 3.43
CA GLU A 70 -5.67 22.21 2.91
C GLU A 70 -7.14 22.18 2.49
N LYS A 71 -7.51 21.16 1.71
CA LYS A 71 -8.87 21.03 1.18
C LYS A 71 -9.19 19.60 0.76
N PHE A 72 -10.47 19.21 0.93
CA PHE A 72 -11.05 18.03 0.29
C PHE A 72 -11.76 18.43 -1.01
N TYR A 73 -11.60 17.61 -2.04
CA TYR A 73 -12.28 17.77 -3.34
C TYR A 73 -13.50 16.87 -3.48
N VAL A 74 -13.68 15.96 -2.51
CA VAL A 74 -14.76 14.97 -2.47
C VAL A 74 -15.47 15.02 -1.12
N THR A 75 -16.70 14.49 -1.09
CA THR A 75 -17.52 14.37 0.12
C THR A 75 -17.82 12.89 0.39
N GLU A 76 -18.17 12.57 1.63
CA GLU A 76 -18.67 11.24 1.98
C GLU A 76 -19.91 10.88 1.15
N GLY A 77 -19.97 9.63 0.68
CA GLY A 77 -21.01 9.14 -0.22
C GLY A 77 -20.77 9.45 -1.71
N GLN A 78 -19.73 10.18 -2.06
CA GLN A 78 -19.42 10.50 -3.45
C GLN A 78 -18.71 9.33 -4.16
N MET A 79 -19.12 9.06 -5.41
CA MET A 79 -18.42 8.12 -6.30
C MET A 79 -17.17 8.76 -6.87
N VAL A 80 -16.06 8.02 -6.85
CA VAL A 80 -14.76 8.44 -7.38
C VAL A 80 -14.19 7.38 -8.30
N HIS A 81 -13.38 7.81 -9.28
CA HIS A 81 -12.66 6.93 -10.19
C HIS A 81 -11.18 6.89 -9.81
N LYS A 82 -10.52 5.80 -10.16
CA LYS A 82 -9.07 5.66 -9.96
C LYS A 82 -8.31 6.83 -10.59
N GLY A 83 -7.54 7.55 -9.78
CA GLY A 83 -6.75 8.71 -10.19
C GLY A 83 -7.43 10.05 -9.94
N ASP A 84 -8.69 10.08 -9.50
CA ASP A 84 -9.35 11.32 -9.10
C ASP A 84 -8.64 11.93 -7.88
N THR A 85 -8.55 13.25 -7.85
CA THR A 85 -7.95 13.97 -6.71
C THR A 85 -8.94 14.04 -5.56
N LEU A 86 -8.54 13.48 -4.42
CA LEU A 86 -9.38 13.37 -3.22
C LEU A 86 -9.16 14.52 -2.24
N ALA A 87 -7.89 14.86 -1.99
CA ALA A 87 -7.50 15.89 -1.04
C ALA A 87 -6.20 16.56 -1.45
N LYS A 88 -5.97 17.77 -0.93
CA LYS A 88 -4.68 18.47 -1.03
C LYS A 88 -4.10 18.63 0.38
N ILE A 89 -2.82 18.28 0.51
CA ILE A 89 -2.05 18.41 1.75
C ILE A 89 -0.98 19.46 1.52
N GLU A 90 -0.84 20.40 2.42
CA GLU A 90 0.19 21.44 2.41
C GLU A 90 1.24 21.15 3.49
N SER A 91 2.52 21.32 3.14
CA SER A 91 3.63 21.07 4.08
C SER A 91 4.79 22.02 3.84
N ALA A 92 4.79 23.12 4.56
CA ALA A 92 5.91 24.07 4.54
C ALA A 92 7.28 23.42 4.90
N SER A 93 7.28 22.34 5.68
CA SER A 93 8.48 21.60 6.02
C SER A 93 9.04 20.80 4.85
N VAL A 94 8.19 20.21 3.99
CA VAL A 94 8.60 19.50 2.78
C VAL A 94 9.09 20.50 1.73
N ASP A 95 8.43 21.64 1.57
CA ASP A 95 8.85 22.71 0.67
C ASP A 95 10.22 23.27 1.06
N ALA A 96 10.46 23.50 2.36
CA ALA A 96 11.76 23.91 2.86
C ALA A 96 12.87 22.85 2.61
N LYS A 97 12.55 21.56 2.76
CA LYS A 97 13.46 20.45 2.44
C LYS A 97 13.77 20.40 0.94
N LEU A 98 12.78 20.63 0.08
CA LEU A 98 13.00 20.70 -1.36
C LEU A 98 13.94 21.84 -1.72
N ALA A 99 13.70 23.03 -1.19
CA ALA A 99 14.58 24.19 -1.39
C ALA A 99 16.02 23.91 -0.92
N GLN A 100 16.20 23.26 0.23
CA GLN A 100 17.50 22.82 0.74
C GLN A 100 18.18 21.82 -0.19
N ALA A 101 17.46 20.79 -0.67
CA ALA A 101 17.99 19.77 -1.56
C ALA A 101 18.41 20.37 -2.90
N LEU A 102 17.63 21.30 -3.47
CA LEU A 102 17.97 22.04 -4.69
C LEU A 102 19.23 22.87 -4.51
N ALA A 103 19.38 23.61 -3.41
CA ALA A 103 20.56 24.37 -3.12
C ALA A 103 21.83 23.48 -2.98
N MET A 104 21.68 22.29 -2.38
CA MET A 104 22.77 21.31 -2.32
C MET A 104 23.12 20.74 -3.70
N GLN A 105 22.14 20.50 -4.55
CA GLN A 105 22.34 20.06 -5.92
C GLN A 105 23.09 21.11 -6.75
N ASP A 106 22.72 22.39 -6.62
CA ASP A 106 23.39 23.50 -7.31
C ASP A 106 24.85 23.63 -6.87
N ALA A 107 25.11 23.51 -5.57
CA ALA A 107 26.47 23.54 -5.03
C ALA A 107 27.33 22.36 -5.56
N ALA A 108 26.76 21.15 -5.61
CA ALA A 108 27.43 19.98 -6.12
C ALA A 108 27.67 20.09 -7.65
N ASN A 109 26.72 20.62 -8.40
CA ASN A 109 26.89 20.89 -9.83
C ASN A 109 27.99 21.92 -10.10
N ALA A 110 28.04 23.02 -9.34
CA ALA A 110 29.07 24.02 -9.43
C ALA A 110 30.48 23.43 -9.13
N GLN A 111 30.57 22.52 -8.15
CA GLN A 111 31.82 21.82 -7.86
C GLN A 111 32.23 20.87 -8.99
N LYS A 112 31.29 20.16 -9.60
CA LYS A 112 31.52 19.33 -10.77
C LYS A 112 32.01 20.18 -11.97
N GLU A 113 31.32 21.29 -12.27
CA GLU A 113 31.72 22.21 -13.33
C GLU A 113 33.12 22.76 -13.11
N LYS A 114 33.48 23.11 -11.86
CA LYS A 114 34.84 23.55 -11.51
C LYS A 114 35.90 22.47 -11.75
N ALA A 115 35.57 21.19 -11.40
CA ALA A 115 36.46 20.06 -11.66
C ALA A 115 36.61 19.79 -13.16
N ASP A 116 35.53 19.88 -13.94
CA ASP A 116 35.53 19.68 -15.38
C ASP A 116 36.23 20.80 -16.13
N ALA A 117 36.08 22.04 -15.69
CA ALA A 117 36.75 23.20 -16.28
C ALA A 117 38.28 23.18 -16.09
N GLY A 118 38.78 22.48 -15.08
CA GLY A 118 40.23 22.36 -14.80
C GLY A 118 40.85 23.67 -14.32
N ALA A 119 42.13 23.87 -14.65
CA ALA A 119 42.84 25.08 -14.25
C ALA A 119 42.39 26.31 -15.06
N ARG A 120 42.40 27.48 -14.41
CA ARG A 120 42.05 28.76 -15.07
C ARG A 120 43.02 29.04 -16.21
N LYS A 121 42.53 29.59 -17.32
CA LYS A 121 43.28 29.96 -18.51
C LYS A 121 44.53 30.81 -18.17
N GLN A 122 44.46 31.70 -17.18
CA GLN A 122 45.56 32.53 -16.72
C GLN A 122 46.67 31.69 -16.06
N VAL A 123 46.32 30.63 -15.31
CA VAL A 123 47.30 29.74 -14.67
C VAL A 123 48.05 28.94 -15.74
N ILE A 124 47.31 28.44 -16.74
CA ILE A 124 47.92 27.71 -17.89
C ILE A 124 48.86 28.65 -18.67
N ALA A 125 48.43 29.88 -18.96
CA ALA A 125 49.26 30.86 -19.67
C ALA A 125 50.52 31.23 -18.89
N SER A 126 50.40 31.47 -17.58
CA SER A 126 51.57 31.76 -16.72
C SER A 126 52.58 30.60 -16.68
N ALA A 127 52.10 29.36 -16.57
CA ALA A 127 52.96 28.17 -16.60
C ALA A 127 53.66 28.00 -17.97
N TYR A 128 52.94 28.29 -19.07
CA TYR A 128 53.50 28.30 -20.41
C TYR A 128 54.62 29.33 -20.57
N ASP A 129 54.40 30.56 -20.10
CA ASP A 129 55.40 31.63 -20.18
C ASP A 129 56.67 31.27 -19.39
N LEU A 130 56.51 30.68 -18.18
CA LEU A 130 57.67 30.18 -17.40
C LEU A 130 58.43 29.08 -18.12
N TRP A 131 57.72 28.16 -18.79
CA TRP A 131 58.36 27.14 -19.62
C TRP A 131 59.10 27.76 -20.81
N GLN A 132 58.50 28.74 -21.52
CA GLN A 132 59.22 29.45 -22.64
C GLN A 132 60.46 30.17 -22.12
N GLN A 133 60.46 30.79 -20.95
CA GLN A 133 61.62 31.41 -20.34
C GLN A 133 62.75 30.38 -20.06
N ALA A 134 62.36 29.24 -19.42
CA ALA A 134 63.33 28.16 -19.16
C ALA A 134 63.93 27.58 -20.46
N ARG A 135 63.12 27.41 -21.51
CA ARG A 135 63.49 26.95 -22.81
C ARG A 135 64.49 27.92 -23.50
N ALA A 136 64.25 29.23 -23.41
CA ALA A 136 65.14 30.24 -23.92
C ALA A 136 66.52 30.22 -23.18
N SER A 137 66.50 30.03 -21.87
CA SER A 137 67.70 29.86 -21.05
C SER A 137 68.48 28.60 -21.47
N LEU A 138 67.82 27.48 -21.68
CA LEU A 138 68.40 26.23 -22.14
C LEU A 138 69.09 26.41 -23.48
N ASP A 139 68.47 27.11 -24.43
CA ASP A 139 69.10 27.37 -25.77
C ASP A 139 70.40 28.17 -25.66
N ILE A 140 70.46 29.18 -24.80
CA ILE A 140 71.65 29.96 -24.53
C ILE A 140 72.79 29.10 -23.93
N HIS A 141 72.47 28.33 -22.87
CA HIS A 141 73.49 27.46 -22.23
C HIS A 141 73.94 26.33 -23.14
N LYS A 142 73.09 25.77 -23.98
CA LYS A 142 73.40 24.78 -24.97
C LYS A 142 74.43 25.35 -25.96
N LYS A 143 74.14 26.50 -26.57
CA LYS A 143 75.03 27.17 -27.52
C LYS A 143 76.37 27.50 -26.89
N THR A 144 76.39 27.86 -25.60
CA THR A 144 77.60 28.15 -24.83
C THR A 144 78.40 26.89 -24.60
N TYR A 145 77.80 25.77 -24.22
CA TYR A 145 78.43 24.48 -24.01
C TYR A 145 79.00 23.95 -25.37
N ASP A 146 78.25 23.96 -26.43
CA ASP A 146 78.66 23.51 -27.76
C ASP A 146 79.90 24.28 -28.27
N ARG A 147 79.97 25.59 -27.98
CA ARG A 147 81.11 26.44 -28.29
C ARG A 147 82.33 26.07 -27.46
N MET A 148 82.17 25.92 -26.14
CA MET A 148 83.23 25.57 -25.20
C MET A 148 83.79 24.16 -25.49
N GLU A 149 82.95 23.22 -25.82
CA GLU A 149 83.32 21.86 -26.26
C GLU A 149 84.19 21.89 -27.58
N SER A 150 83.78 22.71 -28.56
CA SER A 150 84.56 22.91 -29.80
C SER A 150 85.89 23.53 -29.57
N LEU A 151 85.97 24.59 -28.68
CA LEU A 151 87.22 25.27 -28.34
C LEU A 151 88.14 24.37 -27.52
N TYR A 152 87.60 23.51 -26.65
CA TYR A 152 88.38 22.52 -25.91
C TYR A 152 89.04 21.47 -26.86
N LYS A 153 88.31 20.97 -27.83
CA LYS A 153 88.83 20.07 -28.85
C LYS A 153 89.99 20.68 -29.67
N GLN A 154 89.99 22.02 -29.80
CA GLN A 154 91.02 22.78 -30.45
C GLN A 154 92.16 23.21 -29.46
N ASN A 155 92.14 22.76 -28.19
CA ASN A 155 93.09 23.09 -27.14
C ASN A 155 93.13 24.61 -26.79
N VAL A 156 92.09 25.38 -27.05
CA VAL A 156 91.99 26.85 -26.77
C VAL A 156 91.57 27.15 -25.37
N VAL A 157 90.73 26.29 -24.77
CA VAL A 157 90.20 26.46 -23.39
C VAL A 157 90.57 25.27 -22.48
N SER A 158 90.59 25.47 -21.12
CA SER A 158 90.82 24.41 -20.17
C SER A 158 89.64 23.46 -20.03
N ALA A 159 89.90 22.20 -19.58
CA ALA A 159 88.86 21.25 -19.24
C ALA A 159 87.90 21.83 -18.20
N GLN A 160 88.38 22.59 -17.21
CA GLN A 160 87.55 23.25 -16.20
C GLN A 160 86.47 24.15 -16.82
N LYS A 161 86.83 25.00 -17.83
CA LYS A 161 85.82 25.89 -18.45
C LYS A 161 84.78 25.12 -19.24
N ARG A 162 85.19 24.02 -19.92
CA ARG A 162 84.22 23.13 -20.60
C ARG A 162 83.29 22.48 -19.62
N ASP A 163 83.82 21.98 -18.46
CA ASP A 163 83.00 21.30 -17.40
C ASP A 163 82.03 22.28 -16.67
N GLU A 164 82.44 23.54 -16.44
CA GLU A 164 81.57 24.63 -15.97
C GLU A 164 80.42 24.91 -16.93
N ALA A 165 80.72 25.00 -18.27
CA ALA A 165 79.69 25.21 -19.28
C ALA A 165 78.74 24.01 -19.36
N LYS A 166 79.29 22.79 -19.24
CA LYS A 166 78.50 21.58 -19.22
C LYS A 166 77.56 21.55 -17.97
N ALA A 167 78.05 21.83 -16.81
CA ALA A 167 77.26 21.87 -15.59
C ALA A 167 76.10 22.90 -15.67
N ALA A 168 76.39 24.08 -16.26
CA ALA A 168 75.35 25.08 -16.50
C ALA A 168 74.28 24.62 -17.52
N TYR A 169 74.75 23.90 -18.59
CA TYR A 169 73.80 23.30 -19.55
C TYR A 169 72.94 22.21 -18.90
N ASP A 170 73.50 21.26 -18.13
CA ASP A 170 72.82 20.20 -17.45
C ASP A 170 71.76 20.77 -16.43
N ALA A 171 72.17 21.85 -15.73
CA ALA A 171 71.23 22.56 -14.84
C ALA A 171 70.05 23.21 -15.61
N ALA A 172 70.31 23.80 -16.77
CA ALA A 172 69.29 24.40 -17.64
C ALA A 172 68.29 23.35 -18.19
N VAL A 173 68.80 22.15 -18.52
CA VAL A 173 67.97 21.00 -18.95
C VAL A 173 67.02 20.60 -17.87
N ALA A 174 67.52 20.46 -16.61
CA ALA A 174 66.69 20.12 -15.47
C ALA A 174 65.65 21.18 -15.20
N GLN A 175 65.99 22.47 -15.29
CA GLN A 175 65.07 23.58 -15.07
C GLN A 175 63.98 23.65 -16.17
N GLU A 176 64.34 23.42 -17.46
CA GLU A 176 63.33 23.36 -18.55
C GLU A 176 62.34 22.19 -18.33
N SER A 177 62.85 21.00 -18.01
CA SER A 177 62.02 19.82 -17.72
C SER A 177 61.09 20.03 -16.58
N ALA A 178 61.54 20.70 -15.49
CA ALA A 178 60.69 21.04 -14.37
C ALA A 178 59.58 22.02 -14.77
N ALA A 179 59.92 23.08 -15.53
CA ALA A 179 58.94 24.06 -16.00
C ALA A 179 57.93 23.45 -17.00
N HIS A 180 58.38 22.53 -17.86
CA HIS A 180 57.51 21.79 -18.77
C HIS A 180 56.53 20.91 -18.01
N SER A 181 56.99 20.17 -17.01
CA SER A 181 56.14 19.34 -16.17
C SER A 181 55.08 20.18 -15.44
N GLN A 182 55.43 21.39 -15.00
CA GLN A 182 54.49 22.32 -14.36
C GLN A 182 53.42 22.83 -15.35
N TYR A 183 53.79 23.09 -16.59
CA TYR A 183 52.84 23.45 -17.65
C TYR A 183 51.90 22.29 -17.98
N ASP A 184 52.40 21.06 -18.11
CA ASP A 184 51.58 19.88 -18.39
C ASP A 184 50.58 19.64 -17.24
N LEU A 185 51.04 19.74 -16.00
CA LEU A 185 50.17 19.63 -14.82
C LEU A 185 49.02 20.69 -14.84
N ALA A 186 49.37 21.94 -15.19
CA ALA A 186 48.36 22.99 -15.29
C ALA A 186 47.37 22.73 -16.44
N ARG A 187 47.87 22.19 -17.57
CA ARG A 187 47.08 21.88 -18.76
C ARG A 187 46.15 20.66 -18.55
N GLU A 188 46.59 19.62 -17.90
CA GLU A 188 45.78 18.43 -17.61
C GLU A 188 44.65 18.75 -16.64
N GLY A 189 44.86 19.70 -15.73
CA GLY A 189 43.85 20.16 -14.77
C GLY A 189 43.55 19.14 -13.69
N ALA A 190 42.29 19.03 -13.28
CA ALA A 190 41.88 18.10 -12.24
C ALA A 190 42.04 16.63 -12.69
N GLN A 191 42.45 15.77 -11.76
CA GLN A 191 42.62 14.34 -12.00
C GLN A 191 41.28 13.69 -12.35
N LYS A 192 41.34 12.57 -13.05
CA LYS A 192 40.14 11.82 -13.44
C LYS A 192 39.31 11.40 -12.24
N GLU A 193 39.97 11.03 -11.14
CA GLU A 193 39.39 10.63 -9.88
C GLU A 193 38.61 11.77 -9.22
N ASP A 194 39.19 13.00 -9.26
CA ASP A 194 38.54 14.21 -8.74
C ASP A 194 37.25 14.54 -9.52
N LYS A 195 37.33 14.43 -10.86
CA LYS A 195 36.16 14.62 -11.74
C LYS A 195 35.08 13.57 -11.47
N MET A 196 35.49 12.30 -11.29
CA MET A 196 34.55 11.22 -10.94
C MET A 196 33.91 11.44 -9.55
N ALA A 197 34.71 11.86 -8.58
CA ALA A 197 34.20 12.17 -7.24
C ALA A 197 33.18 13.33 -7.25
N ALA A 198 33.49 14.42 -7.95
CA ALA A 198 32.59 15.55 -8.11
C ALA A 198 31.29 15.17 -8.86
N ALA A 199 31.39 14.33 -9.90
CA ALA A 199 30.26 13.80 -10.64
C ALA A 199 29.38 12.91 -9.74
N ALA A 200 29.99 12.06 -8.90
CA ALA A 200 29.28 11.23 -7.94
C ALA A 200 28.53 12.06 -6.87
N MET A 201 29.16 13.14 -6.38
CA MET A 201 28.50 14.08 -5.46
C MET A 201 27.29 14.77 -6.10
N ALA A 202 27.40 15.21 -7.35
CA ALA A 202 26.29 15.81 -8.09
C ALA A 202 25.14 14.82 -8.32
N ASN A 203 25.47 13.55 -8.59
CA ASN A 203 24.45 12.49 -8.72
C ASN A 203 23.78 12.16 -7.39
N ALA A 204 24.51 12.12 -6.29
CA ALA A 204 23.96 11.93 -4.95
C ALA A 204 23.01 13.07 -4.56
N ALA A 205 23.40 14.31 -4.80
CA ALA A 205 22.54 15.47 -4.57
C ALA A 205 21.26 15.44 -5.41
N ARG A 206 21.35 15.01 -6.67
CA ARG A 206 20.18 14.79 -7.54
C ARG A 206 19.25 13.71 -6.97
N GLY A 207 19.82 12.63 -6.41
CA GLY A 207 19.06 11.59 -5.70
C GLY A 207 18.28 12.15 -4.53
N SER A 208 18.89 13.04 -3.73
CA SER A 208 18.23 13.70 -2.61
C SER A 208 17.07 14.61 -3.05
N VAL A 209 17.19 15.33 -4.16
CA VAL A 209 16.07 16.09 -4.74
C VAL A 209 14.94 15.15 -5.15
N ALA A 210 15.25 14.05 -5.86
CA ALA A 210 14.24 13.10 -6.31
C ALA A 210 13.50 12.42 -5.15
N GLU A 211 14.17 12.20 -4.01
CA GLU A 211 13.55 11.67 -2.78
C GLU A 211 12.48 12.63 -2.25
N VAL A 212 12.80 13.92 -2.13
CA VAL A 212 11.84 14.93 -1.67
C VAL A 212 10.70 15.13 -2.66
N GLU A 213 10.99 15.14 -3.96
CA GLU A 213 9.97 15.23 -5.01
C GLU A 213 9.01 14.02 -5.00
N ALA A 214 9.51 12.82 -4.63
CA ALA A 214 8.65 11.64 -4.49
C ALA A 214 7.62 11.82 -3.36
N VAL A 215 8.03 12.43 -2.25
CA VAL A 215 7.11 12.78 -1.15
C VAL A 215 6.13 13.87 -1.58
N LEU A 216 6.60 14.87 -2.33
CA LEU A 216 5.78 15.99 -2.79
C LEU A 216 4.69 15.57 -3.79
N LYS A 217 4.87 14.44 -4.51
CA LYS A 217 3.82 13.90 -5.38
C LYS A 217 2.54 13.57 -4.62
N ASP A 218 2.64 13.20 -3.35
CA ASP A 218 1.51 12.92 -2.47
C ASP A 218 0.85 14.20 -1.91
N GLN A 219 1.25 15.39 -2.37
CA GLN A 219 0.55 16.63 -2.07
C GLN A 219 -0.92 16.55 -2.52
N TYR A 220 -1.15 15.91 -3.66
CA TYR A 220 -2.49 15.59 -4.15
C TYR A 220 -2.75 14.11 -3.91
N LEU A 221 -3.62 13.82 -2.94
CA LEU A 221 -4.00 12.47 -2.64
C LEU A 221 -4.97 11.96 -3.72
N LEU A 222 -4.60 10.86 -4.37
CA LEU A 222 -5.37 10.31 -5.48
C LEU A 222 -6.13 9.06 -5.07
N ALA A 223 -7.29 8.82 -5.70
CA ALA A 223 -8.07 7.60 -5.52
C ALA A 223 -7.31 6.38 -6.06
N PRO A 224 -7.08 5.33 -5.25
CA PRO A 224 -6.36 4.14 -5.66
C PRO A 224 -7.22 3.19 -6.52
N CYS A 225 -8.55 3.33 -6.48
CA CYS A 225 -9.52 2.48 -7.17
C CYS A 225 -10.84 3.21 -7.39
N ASP A 226 -11.68 2.65 -8.26
CA ASP A 226 -13.05 3.09 -8.44
C ASP A 226 -13.89 2.67 -7.22
N GLY A 227 -14.69 3.60 -6.69
CA GLY A 227 -15.47 3.31 -5.49
C GLY A 227 -16.24 4.49 -4.94
N GLU A 228 -16.86 4.29 -3.78
CA GLU A 228 -17.59 5.31 -3.01
C GLU A 228 -16.74 5.71 -1.79
N VAL A 229 -16.58 7.01 -1.55
CA VAL A 229 -15.93 7.53 -0.33
C VAL A 229 -16.86 7.23 0.86
N THR A 230 -16.39 6.43 1.81
CA THR A 230 -17.23 6.03 2.97
C THR A 230 -16.99 6.91 4.17
N ASP A 231 -15.74 7.20 4.48
CA ASP A 231 -15.36 7.95 5.67
C ASP A 231 -14.23 8.92 5.34
N ILE A 232 -14.29 10.13 5.90
CA ILE A 232 -13.21 11.12 5.90
C ILE A 232 -12.84 11.38 7.36
N PHE A 233 -11.60 11.04 7.75
CA PHE A 233 -11.19 11.06 9.16
C PHE A 233 -10.78 12.45 9.65
N PRO A 234 -9.83 13.17 8.98
CA PRO A 234 -9.39 14.48 9.44
C PRO A 234 -10.33 15.59 8.93
N ASN A 235 -10.28 16.72 9.59
CA ASN A 235 -10.92 17.94 9.12
C ASN A 235 -9.95 18.81 8.30
N GLU A 236 -10.48 19.71 7.48
CA GLU A 236 -9.66 20.75 6.83
C GLU A 236 -8.92 21.57 7.88
N GLY A 237 -7.65 21.83 7.64
CA GLY A 237 -6.76 22.50 8.58
C GLY A 237 -6.10 21.56 9.61
N GLU A 238 -6.47 20.29 9.72
CA GLU A 238 -5.89 19.33 10.65
C GLU A 238 -4.54 18.80 10.17
N LEU A 239 -3.63 18.54 11.12
CA LEU A 239 -2.30 18.01 10.83
C LEU A 239 -2.36 16.48 10.70
N VAL A 240 -1.83 15.98 9.58
CA VAL A 240 -1.70 14.54 9.31
C VAL A 240 -0.25 14.14 9.20
N SER A 241 0.06 12.95 9.70
CA SER A 241 1.41 12.36 9.63
C SER A 241 1.50 11.35 8.49
N THR A 242 2.73 11.00 8.10
CA THR A 242 2.99 9.95 7.12
C THR A 242 2.26 8.65 7.48
N GLY A 243 1.52 8.08 6.53
CA GLY A 243 0.76 6.84 6.70
C GLY A 243 -0.54 6.96 7.50
N THR A 244 -0.89 8.15 8.00
CA THR A 244 -2.20 8.36 8.66
C THR A 244 -3.32 8.16 7.64
N PRO A 245 -4.34 7.32 7.95
CA PRO A 245 -5.51 7.19 7.10
C PRO A 245 -6.24 8.53 6.99
N ILE A 246 -6.50 8.98 5.77
CA ILE A 246 -7.21 10.24 5.50
C ILE A 246 -8.66 9.94 5.15
N MET A 247 -8.90 8.91 4.36
CA MET A 247 -10.26 8.47 4.03
C MET A 247 -10.32 7.00 3.67
N ASN A 248 -11.52 6.45 3.66
CA ASN A 248 -11.82 5.13 3.13
C ASN A 248 -12.54 5.26 1.79
N VAL A 249 -12.12 4.44 0.83
CA VAL A 249 -12.82 4.25 -0.45
C VAL A 249 -13.27 2.81 -0.55
N MET A 250 -14.57 2.59 -0.66
CA MET A 250 -15.16 1.28 -0.83
C MET A 250 -15.23 0.93 -2.30
N LYS A 251 -14.60 -0.19 -2.68
CA LYS A 251 -14.64 -0.68 -4.06
C LYS A 251 -16.06 -1.01 -4.51
N SER A 252 -16.48 -0.45 -5.65
CA SER A 252 -17.82 -0.67 -6.20
C SER A 252 -18.08 -2.12 -6.61
N GLU A 253 -17.06 -2.83 -7.10
CA GLU A 253 -17.21 -4.16 -7.70
C GLU A 253 -17.12 -5.32 -6.70
N ASN A 254 -16.49 -5.12 -5.53
CA ASN A 254 -16.19 -6.20 -4.59
C ASN A 254 -17.10 -6.13 -3.36
N LYS A 255 -18.37 -6.48 -3.56
CA LYS A 255 -19.35 -6.64 -2.47
C LYS A 255 -19.71 -8.10 -2.32
N TRP A 256 -19.77 -8.59 -1.09
CA TRP A 256 -20.15 -9.96 -0.77
C TRP A 256 -21.11 -9.99 0.42
N LEU A 257 -21.73 -11.12 0.62
CA LEU A 257 -22.68 -11.39 1.69
C LEU A 257 -21.95 -12.19 2.77
N VAL A 258 -22.02 -11.74 4.02
CA VAL A 258 -21.40 -12.40 5.18
C VAL A 258 -22.52 -12.97 6.05
N PHE A 259 -22.42 -14.27 6.32
CA PHE A 259 -23.31 -14.97 7.24
C PHE A 259 -22.48 -15.61 8.34
N ASN A 260 -22.97 -15.50 9.57
CA ASN A 260 -22.44 -16.23 10.71
C ASN A 260 -23.36 -17.43 10.98
N VAL A 261 -22.92 -18.62 10.59
CA VAL A 261 -23.71 -19.85 10.65
C VAL A 261 -23.18 -20.79 11.71
N ARG A 262 -24.08 -21.57 12.32
CA ARG A 262 -23.69 -22.63 13.25
C ARG A 262 -23.01 -23.80 12.53
N GLU A 263 -22.08 -24.47 13.21
CA GLU A 263 -21.36 -25.65 12.72
C GLU A 263 -22.29 -26.70 12.10
N THR A 264 -23.48 -26.90 12.68
CA THR A 264 -24.50 -27.86 12.19
C THR A 264 -24.98 -27.58 10.77
N MET A 265 -24.90 -26.32 10.31
CA MET A 265 -25.32 -25.90 8.97
C MET A 265 -24.20 -25.96 7.92
N LEU A 266 -22.93 -26.10 8.35
CA LEU A 266 -21.79 -26.09 7.43
C LEU A 266 -21.79 -27.22 6.40
N LYS A 267 -22.37 -28.39 6.74
CA LYS A 267 -22.50 -29.51 5.78
C LYS A 267 -23.30 -29.10 4.54
N ASP A 268 -24.20 -28.13 4.68
CA ASP A 268 -25.04 -27.61 3.63
C ASP A 268 -24.49 -26.36 2.92
N LEU A 269 -23.36 -25.79 3.40
CA LEU A 269 -22.74 -24.55 2.93
C LEU A 269 -21.29 -24.75 2.47
N THR A 270 -21.07 -25.77 1.65
CA THR A 270 -19.74 -26.06 1.08
C THR A 270 -19.36 -25.03 0.01
N VAL A 271 -18.04 -24.75 -0.09
CA VAL A 271 -17.52 -23.85 -1.14
C VAL A 271 -17.94 -24.30 -2.52
N GLY A 272 -18.50 -23.40 -3.30
CA GLY A 272 -19.02 -23.66 -4.65
C GLY A 272 -20.52 -23.90 -4.70
N LYS A 273 -21.20 -24.13 -3.56
CA LYS A 273 -22.65 -24.34 -3.50
C LYS A 273 -23.40 -23.02 -3.70
N GLU A 274 -24.51 -23.06 -4.42
CA GLU A 274 -25.44 -21.94 -4.56
C GLU A 274 -26.53 -22.03 -3.50
N VAL A 275 -26.83 -20.92 -2.90
CA VAL A 275 -27.85 -20.75 -1.86
C VAL A 275 -28.76 -19.59 -2.24
N SER A 276 -30.03 -19.71 -1.88
CA SER A 276 -31.00 -18.64 -2.07
C SER A 276 -30.97 -17.68 -0.90
N VAL A 277 -30.89 -16.39 -1.19
CA VAL A 277 -30.85 -15.31 -0.19
C VAL A 277 -31.85 -14.22 -0.54
N SER A 278 -32.40 -13.59 0.47
CA SER A 278 -33.33 -12.48 0.34
C SER A 278 -32.70 -11.21 0.93
N ILE A 279 -32.94 -10.06 0.28
CA ILE A 279 -32.43 -8.74 0.71
C ILE A 279 -33.64 -7.86 1.00
N PRO A 280 -34.11 -7.81 2.25
CA PRO A 280 -35.35 -7.09 2.60
C PRO A 280 -35.28 -5.59 2.29
N ALA A 281 -34.10 -4.97 2.44
CA ALA A 281 -33.92 -3.53 2.19
C ALA A 281 -34.14 -3.12 0.72
N LEU A 282 -34.03 -4.07 -0.22
CA LEU A 282 -34.27 -3.84 -1.66
C LEU A 282 -35.57 -4.52 -2.15
N ASP A 283 -36.32 -5.15 -1.26
CA ASP A 283 -37.51 -5.99 -1.58
C ASP A 283 -37.20 -7.10 -2.61
N ILE A 284 -35.96 -7.61 -2.62
CA ILE A 284 -35.50 -8.65 -3.53
C ILE A 284 -35.52 -9.98 -2.78
N LYS A 285 -36.22 -10.97 -3.33
CA LYS A 285 -36.31 -12.33 -2.81
C LYS A 285 -35.67 -13.30 -3.78
N ASP A 286 -35.18 -14.43 -3.25
CA ASP A 286 -34.67 -15.58 -4.04
C ASP A 286 -33.51 -15.25 -4.96
N VAL A 287 -32.55 -14.47 -4.45
CA VAL A 287 -31.29 -14.20 -5.17
C VAL A 287 -30.34 -15.38 -4.98
N LYS A 288 -29.82 -15.92 -6.07
CA LYS A 288 -28.79 -16.96 -6.00
C LYS A 288 -27.44 -16.33 -5.66
N ALA A 289 -26.85 -16.81 -4.58
CA ALA A 289 -25.50 -16.46 -4.15
C ALA A 289 -24.65 -17.72 -4.00
N LYS A 290 -23.41 -17.66 -4.44
CA LYS A 290 -22.47 -18.78 -4.41
C LYS A 290 -21.50 -18.62 -3.24
N VAL A 291 -21.35 -19.67 -2.45
CA VAL A 291 -20.36 -19.74 -1.38
C VAL A 291 -18.96 -19.78 -2.01
N TYR A 292 -18.13 -18.79 -1.69
CA TYR A 292 -16.74 -18.76 -2.16
C TYR A 292 -15.70 -18.90 -1.06
N TYR A 293 -16.08 -18.63 0.18
CA TYR A 293 -15.16 -18.71 1.31
C TYR A 293 -15.89 -19.11 2.59
N VAL A 294 -15.29 -20.00 3.34
CA VAL A 294 -15.68 -20.38 4.70
C VAL A 294 -14.46 -20.18 5.58
N LYS A 295 -14.58 -19.36 6.61
CA LYS A 295 -13.49 -19.09 7.54
C LYS A 295 -13.34 -20.23 8.52
N ASP A 296 -12.18 -20.87 8.52
CA ASP A 296 -11.89 -22.09 9.30
C ASP A 296 -11.85 -21.91 10.83
N MET A 297 -11.75 -20.67 11.31
CA MET A 297 -11.80 -20.38 12.75
C MET A 297 -12.57 -19.09 12.99
N GLY A 298 -13.70 -19.17 13.67
CA GLY A 298 -14.40 -18.02 14.20
C GLY A 298 -13.59 -17.37 15.33
N ASP A 299 -13.10 -16.16 15.09
CA ASP A 299 -12.36 -15.35 16.08
C ASP A 299 -13.20 -14.93 17.29
N TYR A 300 -14.49 -15.29 17.33
CA TYR A 300 -15.46 -14.91 18.36
C TYR A 300 -16.10 -16.05 19.14
N ALA A 301 -15.54 -17.25 19.10
CA ALA A 301 -15.95 -18.29 20.03
C ALA A 301 -15.26 -18.08 21.39
N VAL A 302 -15.74 -17.12 22.17
CA VAL A 302 -15.42 -17.10 23.61
C VAL A 302 -16.03 -18.35 24.21
N TRP A 303 -15.18 -19.29 24.56
CA TRP A 303 -15.53 -20.54 25.20
C TRP A 303 -16.09 -20.25 26.61
N ARG A 304 -17.40 -20.05 26.69
CA ARG A 304 -18.17 -20.09 27.94
C ARG A 304 -19.25 -21.14 27.77
N SER A 305 -19.00 -22.30 28.30
CA SER A 305 -20.03 -23.31 28.51
C SER A 305 -21.13 -22.72 29.38
N THR A 306 -22.32 -22.46 28.83
CA THR A 306 -23.43 -21.84 29.53
C THR A 306 -24.66 -22.72 29.57
N LYS A 307 -24.64 -23.98 29.10
CA LYS A 307 -25.78 -24.88 29.15
C LYS A 307 -25.46 -26.17 29.89
N VAL A 308 -26.27 -26.44 30.91
CA VAL A 308 -26.23 -27.64 31.82
C VAL A 308 -26.97 -28.85 31.24
N THR A 309 -27.54 -28.74 30.04
CA THR A 309 -28.34 -29.80 29.40
C THR A 309 -27.71 -30.26 28.09
N GLY A 310 -26.87 -31.29 28.12
CA GLY A 310 -26.63 -32.32 27.09
C GLY A 310 -26.31 -31.95 25.63
N GLU A 311 -26.47 -30.73 25.21
CA GLU A 311 -26.10 -30.24 23.87
C GLU A 311 -24.76 -29.54 23.92
N TYR A 312 -23.81 -29.94 23.03
CA TYR A 312 -22.53 -29.24 22.87
C TYR A 312 -22.74 -27.85 22.28
N ASP A 313 -21.92 -26.91 22.72
CA ASP A 313 -21.93 -25.52 22.26
C ASP A 313 -21.41 -25.49 20.80
N SER A 314 -22.33 -25.32 19.84
CA SER A 314 -21.97 -25.29 18.41
C SER A 314 -21.27 -23.96 18.09
N ARG A 315 -20.06 -24.06 17.52
CA ARG A 315 -19.28 -22.90 17.07
C ARG A 315 -19.94 -22.20 15.90
N THR A 316 -19.67 -20.89 15.78
CA THR A 316 -20.16 -20.07 14.67
C THR A 316 -19.04 -19.88 13.65
N PHE A 317 -19.33 -20.07 12.38
CA PHE A 317 -18.42 -19.93 11.25
C PHE A 317 -18.88 -18.78 10.36
N GLU A 318 -17.93 -17.97 9.91
CA GLU A 318 -18.17 -16.93 8.92
C GLU A 318 -18.16 -17.55 7.51
N VAL A 319 -19.28 -17.44 6.81
CA VAL A 319 -19.44 -17.88 5.43
C VAL A 319 -19.66 -16.66 4.55
N ARG A 320 -18.86 -16.55 3.47
CA ARG A 320 -18.97 -15.47 2.50
C ARG A 320 -19.52 -15.97 1.18
N LEU A 321 -20.51 -15.26 0.67
CA LEU A 321 -21.18 -15.58 -0.57
C LEU A 321 -21.07 -14.40 -1.56
N THR A 322 -20.89 -14.72 -2.82
CA THR A 322 -20.94 -13.73 -3.89
C THR A 322 -22.26 -13.91 -4.67
N PRO A 323 -23.05 -12.86 -4.90
CA PRO A 323 -24.21 -12.93 -5.75
C PRO A 323 -23.82 -13.40 -7.17
N VAL A 324 -24.56 -14.33 -7.74
CA VAL A 324 -24.30 -14.85 -9.11
C VAL A 324 -24.52 -13.76 -10.17
N LYS A 325 -25.43 -12.83 -9.90
CA LYS A 325 -25.68 -11.67 -10.75
C LYS A 325 -25.43 -10.40 -9.94
N PRO A 326 -24.81 -9.36 -10.52
CA PRO A 326 -24.62 -8.10 -9.82
C PRO A 326 -25.97 -7.50 -9.42
N ILE A 327 -26.07 -7.05 -8.17
CA ILE A 327 -27.28 -6.45 -7.61
C ILE A 327 -27.08 -4.95 -7.57
N ALA A 328 -27.94 -4.22 -8.27
CA ALA A 328 -27.93 -2.76 -8.25
C ALA A 328 -28.28 -2.24 -6.84
N ASN A 329 -27.67 -1.12 -6.44
CA ASN A 329 -27.91 -0.45 -5.14
C ASN A 329 -27.61 -1.30 -3.90
N LEU A 330 -26.84 -2.38 -4.03
CA LEU A 330 -26.39 -3.17 -2.88
C LEU A 330 -25.40 -2.31 -2.06
N ARG A 331 -25.73 -2.05 -0.80
CA ARG A 331 -24.87 -1.27 0.10
C ARG A 331 -24.40 -2.14 1.27
N PRO A 332 -23.13 -2.02 1.69
CA PRO A 332 -22.65 -2.65 2.91
C PRO A 332 -23.49 -2.25 4.13
N GLY A 333 -23.61 -3.17 5.09
CA GLY A 333 -24.49 -3.01 6.23
C GLY A 333 -25.94 -3.39 5.98
N MET A 334 -26.37 -3.61 4.72
CA MET A 334 -27.71 -4.13 4.45
C MET A 334 -27.85 -5.55 5.00
N THR A 335 -28.99 -5.82 5.63
CA THR A 335 -29.34 -7.16 6.12
C THR A 335 -29.66 -8.09 4.94
N VAL A 336 -29.16 -9.30 5.03
CA VAL A 336 -29.45 -10.39 4.09
C VAL A 336 -29.96 -11.59 4.89
N VAL A 337 -30.96 -12.27 4.37
CA VAL A 337 -31.54 -13.45 5.01
C VAL A 337 -31.35 -14.64 4.07
N MET A 338 -30.83 -15.74 4.60
CA MET A 338 -30.70 -17.03 3.92
C MET A 338 -31.85 -17.92 4.35
N GLU A 339 -32.55 -18.49 3.35
CA GLU A 339 -33.69 -19.40 3.51
C GLU A 339 -33.27 -20.86 3.43
#